data_522bfb79f4bc885cdf90a753bec8c742
#
_entry.id   522bfb79f4bc885cdf90a753bec8c742
#
_cell.length_a   1.000
_cell.length_b   1.000
_cell.length_c   1.000
_cell.angle_alpha   90.00
_cell.angle_beta   90.00
_cell.angle_gamma   90.00
#
_symmetry.space_group_name_H-M   'P 1'
#
loop_
_entity.id
_entity.type
_entity.pdbx_description
1 polymer ?
#
loop_
_entity_poly.entity_id
_entity_poly.type
_entity_poly.pdbx_seq_one_letter_code
_entity_poly.pdbx_strand_id
1 'polypeptide(L)'
;GTTVAWKDATQTFKSSDLLKGIQLRITTAGSGTSTNTYTYKVTFKRYQQDPHAFAWSEASVTGLPAFSSTFSQVELSGNSGALYYVKADGMNAVSSFTTPTGAWTTSSLTGFGSGERLSSLLTYGGKLYATTSASRLYEASALGTAFTAKTFPTTATPQTLLGGLSVDGKPTLALVGKTAAGAMTFLGYNISAGTISTIGETPSTSFPSAGSTLSYELTGSSYDGTALYVSGGRTADGKASPNLWATTNGTAWLIVGGKTQAGVSAVSQSQAYVESQKRIYRFISTASTL
;
A
#
# COMPACT_ATOMS: atom_id res chain seq x y z
N GLY A 1 23.13 33.35 22.62
CA GLY A 1 23.24 32.11 21.87
C GLY A 1 24.67 31.66 21.77
N THR A 2 24.98 30.41 22.05
CA THR A 2 26.32 29.85 21.92
C THR A 2 26.56 29.57 20.43
N THR A 3 27.57 30.24 19.86
CA THR A 3 28.02 29.94 18.49
C THR A 3 28.94 28.72 18.54
N VAL A 4 28.57 27.64 17.93
CA VAL A 4 29.41 26.46 17.82
C VAL A 4 30.05 26.47 16.45
N ALA A 5 31.38 26.48 16.38
CA ALA A 5 32.12 26.32 15.15
C ALA A 5 32.23 24.81 14.84
N TRP A 6 31.66 24.38 13.73
CA TRP A 6 31.78 23.01 13.25
C TRP A 6 33.19 22.74 12.76
N LYS A 7 33.93 21.94 13.48
CA LYS A 7 35.21 21.40 13.01
C LYS A 7 35.18 19.89 12.78
N ASP A 8 34.22 19.17 13.41
CA ASP A 8 34.06 17.72 13.29
C ASP A 8 32.58 17.32 13.33
N ALA A 9 32.26 16.20 12.69
CA ALA A 9 30.91 15.68 12.47
C ALA A 9 30.22 15.15 13.76
N THR A 10 30.83 15.27 14.94
CA THR A 10 30.30 14.76 16.21
C THR A 10 30.05 15.91 17.20
N GLN A 11 28.90 16.56 17.07
CA GLN A 11 28.40 17.48 18.06
C GLN A 11 27.28 16.84 18.85
N THR A 12 27.42 16.78 20.19
CA THR A 12 26.38 16.26 21.08
C THR A 12 25.57 17.41 21.63
N PHE A 13 24.26 17.39 21.42
CA PHE A 13 23.33 18.37 21.95
C PHE A 13 22.53 17.77 23.11
N LYS A 14 22.28 18.57 24.17
CA LYS A 14 21.33 18.17 25.22
C LYS A 14 19.91 18.19 24.65
N SER A 15 19.08 17.28 25.08
CA SER A 15 17.67 17.20 24.60
C SER A 15 16.88 18.51 24.89
N SER A 16 17.22 19.24 25.95
CA SER A 16 16.64 20.55 26.25
C SER A 16 16.98 21.62 25.23
N ASP A 17 18.13 21.51 24.57
CA ASP A 17 18.56 22.47 23.56
C ASP A 17 17.92 22.20 22.22
N LEU A 18 17.70 20.91 21.91
CA LEU A 18 16.99 20.47 20.70
C LEU A 18 15.55 21.00 20.66
N LEU A 19 14.87 21.03 21.81
CA LEU A 19 13.49 21.54 21.93
C LEU A 19 13.36 23.02 21.67
N LYS A 20 14.43 23.80 21.93
CA LYS A 20 14.48 25.27 21.66
C LYS A 20 14.74 25.57 20.18
N GLY A 21 15.13 24.57 19.41
CA GLY A 21 15.58 24.70 18.03
C GLY A 21 17.05 25.10 17.93
N ILE A 22 17.69 24.64 16.89
CA ILE A 22 19.10 24.91 16.59
C ILE A 22 19.17 25.83 15.37
N GLN A 23 20.01 26.86 15.46
CA GLN A 23 20.38 27.62 14.28
C GLN A 23 21.67 27.05 13.67
N LEU A 24 21.61 26.60 12.46
CA LEU A 24 22.76 26.19 11.68
C LEU A 24 23.17 27.36 10.77
N ARG A 25 24.38 27.86 10.98
CA ARG A 25 24.96 28.92 10.16
C ARG A 25 26.08 28.33 9.32
N ILE A 26 25.90 28.37 8.00
CA ILE A 26 26.91 27.92 7.04
C ILE A 26 27.49 29.13 6.36
N THR A 27 28.79 29.30 6.47
CA THR A 27 29.52 30.36 5.76
C THR A 27 30.40 29.72 4.71
N THR A 28 30.20 30.11 3.45
CA THR A 28 30.99 29.63 2.32
C THR A 28 31.88 30.78 1.82
N ALA A 29 33.08 30.44 1.42
CA ALA A 29 33.93 31.39 0.69
C ALA A 29 33.29 31.71 -0.66
N GLY A 30 33.06 32.96 -0.93
CA GLY A 30 32.65 33.46 -2.25
C GLY A 30 33.83 33.81 -3.11
N SER A 31 33.59 34.29 -4.32
CA SER A 31 34.60 34.80 -5.21
C SER A 31 35.22 36.09 -4.64
N GLY A 32 36.52 36.10 -4.45
CA GLY A 32 37.27 37.22 -3.84
C GLY A 32 37.20 37.22 -2.32
N THR A 33 37.03 38.38 -1.68
CA THR A 33 36.93 38.55 -0.23
C THR A 33 35.50 38.43 0.30
N SER A 34 34.55 38.15 -0.55
CA SER A 34 33.13 38.00 -0.13
C SER A 34 32.89 36.61 0.49
N THR A 35 32.04 36.60 1.52
CA THR A 35 31.54 35.37 2.16
C THR A 35 30.01 35.33 2.09
N ASN A 36 29.46 34.19 1.69
CA ASN A 36 28.03 33.97 1.75
C ASN A 36 27.68 33.24 3.05
N THR A 37 26.71 33.77 3.78
CA THR A 37 26.27 33.16 5.03
C THR A 37 24.79 32.76 4.90
N TYR A 38 24.52 31.49 5.13
CA TYR A 38 23.18 30.91 5.14
C TYR A 38 22.83 30.51 6.58
N THR A 39 21.63 30.88 7.04
CA THR A 39 21.16 30.53 8.38
C THR A 39 19.92 29.66 8.25
N TYR A 40 19.98 28.47 8.80
CA TYR A 40 18.86 27.53 8.86
C TYR A 40 18.40 27.40 10.29
N LYS A 41 17.08 27.40 10.50
CA LYS A 41 16.48 27.06 11.80
C LYS A 41 16.01 25.61 11.75
N VAL A 42 16.64 24.74 12.52
CA VAL A 42 16.26 23.34 12.68
C VAL A 42 15.42 23.20 13.92
N THR A 43 14.17 22.81 13.77
CA THR A 43 13.23 22.59 14.89
C THR A 43 12.97 21.11 15.04
N PHE A 44 13.21 20.59 16.25
CA PHE A 44 12.89 19.21 16.58
C PHE A 44 11.53 19.15 17.24
N LYS A 45 10.65 18.30 16.75
CA LYS A 45 9.38 18.01 17.39
C LYS A 45 9.51 16.72 18.20
N ARG A 46 9.28 16.81 19.52
CA ARG A 46 9.19 15.62 20.36
C ARG A 46 7.81 14.99 20.16
N TYR A 47 7.76 13.72 19.84
CA TYR A 47 6.52 12.96 19.94
C TYR A 47 6.12 12.89 21.41
N GLN A 48 4.93 13.38 21.74
CA GLN A 48 4.40 13.36 23.11
C GLN A 48 3.69 12.04 23.43
N GLN A 49 3.41 11.21 22.42
CA GLN A 49 2.87 9.87 22.61
C GLN A 49 3.96 8.83 22.42
N ASP A 50 4.01 7.87 23.33
CA ASP A 50 4.82 6.67 23.11
C ASP A 50 4.35 5.99 21.81
N PRO A 51 5.20 5.88 20.80
CA PRO A 51 4.80 5.24 19.54
C PRO A 51 4.47 3.77 19.70
N HIS A 52 4.75 3.17 20.84
CA HIS A 52 4.44 1.78 21.18
C HIS A 52 3.26 1.65 22.18
N ALA A 53 2.76 2.75 22.73
CA ALA A 53 1.59 2.74 23.59
C ALA A 53 0.31 2.84 22.74
N PHE A 54 -0.32 1.69 22.49
CA PHE A 54 -1.65 1.60 21.89
C PHE A 54 -2.65 1.18 22.94
N ALA A 55 -3.73 1.94 23.09
CA ALA A 55 -4.91 1.47 23.79
C ALA A 55 -5.84 0.85 22.73
N TRP A 56 -5.96 -0.47 22.76
CA TRP A 56 -6.94 -1.18 21.95
C TRP A 56 -8.22 -1.34 22.76
N SER A 57 -9.35 -1.05 22.15
CA SER A 57 -10.65 -1.37 22.70
C SER A 57 -11.35 -2.34 21.77
N GLU A 58 -11.94 -3.38 22.32
CA GLU A 58 -12.85 -4.23 21.56
C GLU A 58 -14.17 -3.49 21.37
N ALA A 59 -14.66 -3.48 20.15
CA ALA A 59 -16.00 -3.04 19.82
C ALA A 59 -16.81 -4.25 19.38
N SER A 60 -17.96 -4.47 20.03
CA SER A 60 -18.90 -5.48 19.56
C SER A 60 -19.51 -5.01 18.24
N VAL A 61 -19.31 -5.79 17.20
CA VAL A 61 -19.86 -5.54 15.87
C VAL A 61 -20.90 -6.60 15.56
N THR A 62 -22.12 -6.18 15.19
CA THR A 62 -23.18 -7.10 14.82
C THR A 62 -23.21 -7.33 13.32
N GLY A 63 -23.52 -8.55 12.87
CA GLY A 63 -23.67 -8.88 11.46
C GLY A 63 -22.37 -9.14 10.70
N LEU A 64 -21.23 -9.29 11.39
CA LEU A 64 -20.02 -9.79 10.75
C LEU A 64 -20.24 -11.25 10.31
N PRO A 65 -20.02 -11.56 9.04
CA PRO A 65 -20.24 -12.90 8.54
C PRO A 65 -19.08 -13.83 8.86
N ALA A 66 -19.35 -15.12 8.91
CA ALA A 66 -18.30 -16.12 8.78
C ALA A 66 -17.76 -16.11 7.34
N PHE A 67 -16.45 -15.97 7.16
CA PHE A 67 -15.80 -15.95 5.84
C PHE A 67 -14.60 -16.91 5.80
N SER A 68 -14.24 -17.33 4.59
CA SER A 68 -13.04 -18.15 4.40
C SER A 68 -11.79 -17.32 4.57
N SER A 69 -10.67 -17.96 4.90
CA SER A 69 -9.37 -17.31 5.00
C SER A 69 -8.71 -17.01 3.64
N THR A 70 -9.34 -17.38 2.51
CA THR A 70 -8.72 -17.28 1.18
C THR A 70 -8.60 -15.84 0.69
N PHE A 71 -9.56 -14.99 1.03
CA PHE A 71 -9.56 -13.57 0.70
C PHE A 71 -10.46 -12.78 1.64
N SER A 72 -9.95 -11.68 2.16
CA SER A 72 -10.74 -10.62 2.81
C SER A 72 -10.01 -9.29 2.72
N GLN A 73 -10.74 -8.22 2.41
CA GLN A 73 -10.19 -6.86 2.34
C GLN A 73 -11.25 -5.83 2.67
N VAL A 74 -10.88 -4.82 3.46
CA VAL A 74 -11.74 -3.68 3.80
C VAL A 74 -11.39 -2.50 2.92
N GLU A 75 -12.41 -1.90 2.32
CA GLU A 75 -12.33 -0.62 1.62
C GLU A 75 -13.13 0.43 2.38
N LEU A 76 -12.61 1.65 2.48
CA LEU A 76 -13.20 2.75 3.23
C LEU A 76 -13.54 3.92 2.32
N SER A 77 -14.64 4.60 2.63
CA SER A 77 -15.03 5.87 2.02
C SER A 77 -15.62 6.77 3.11
N GLY A 78 -14.82 7.68 3.64
CA GLY A 78 -15.17 8.45 4.83
C GLY A 78 -15.38 7.54 6.04
N ASN A 79 -16.53 7.64 6.69
CA ASN A 79 -16.91 6.79 7.84
C ASN A 79 -17.57 5.47 7.42
N SER A 80 -17.94 5.33 6.16
CA SER A 80 -18.54 4.12 5.61
C SER A 80 -17.45 3.19 5.08
N GLY A 81 -17.76 1.90 5.00
CA GLY A 81 -16.84 0.94 4.43
C GLY A 81 -17.52 -0.37 4.07
N ALA A 82 -16.73 -1.22 3.45
CA ALA A 82 -17.16 -2.53 3.02
C ALA A 82 -16.04 -3.56 3.19
N LEU A 83 -16.36 -4.70 3.79
CA LEU A 83 -15.50 -5.87 3.84
C LEU A 83 -15.87 -6.79 2.67
N TYR A 84 -14.99 -6.87 1.69
CA TYR A 84 -15.09 -7.81 0.57
C TYR A 84 -14.40 -9.12 0.95
N TYR A 85 -15.05 -10.25 0.70
CA TYR A 85 -14.52 -11.55 1.13
C TYR A 85 -15.08 -12.70 0.29
N VAL A 86 -14.43 -13.85 0.43
CA VAL A 86 -14.92 -15.12 -0.11
C VAL A 86 -15.52 -15.92 1.03
N LYS A 87 -16.79 -16.30 0.91
CA LYS A 87 -17.49 -17.13 1.89
C LYS A 87 -16.93 -18.56 1.92
N ALA A 88 -17.28 -19.31 2.95
CA ALA A 88 -16.90 -20.71 3.09
C ALA A 88 -17.41 -21.60 1.93
N ASP A 89 -18.53 -21.24 1.31
CA ASP A 89 -19.09 -21.90 0.13
C ASP A 89 -18.37 -21.49 -1.18
N GLY A 90 -17.40 -20.60 -1.11
CA GLY A 90 -16.63 -20.09 -2.23
C GLY A 90 -17.29 -18.93 -2.99
N MET A 91 -18.42 -18.42 -2.55
CA MET A 91 -19.08 -17.28 -3.18
C MET A 91 -18.44 -15.95 -2.75
N ASN A 92 -18.33 -15.01 -3.69
CA ASN A 92 -17.88 -13.65 -3.38
C ASN A 92 -19.02 -12.87 -2.71
N ALA A 93 -18.69 -12.18 -1.63
CA ALA A 93 -19.63 -11.38 -0.88
C ALA A 93 -19.01 -10.09 -0.35
N VAL A 94 -19.86 -9.18 0.08
CA VAL A 94 -19.49 -7.96 0.76
C VAL A 94 -20.37 -7.75 1.98
N SER A 95 -19.78 -7.31 3.07
CA SER A 95 -20.51 -6.78 4.22
C SER A 95 -20.18 -5.31 4.36
N SER A 96 -21.17 -4.44 4.26
CA SER A 96 -21.02 -3.00 4.31
C SER A 96 -21.51 -2.41 5.62
N PHE A 97 -20.93 -1.29 6.01
CA PHE A 97 -21.30 -0.51 7.19
C PHE A 97 -21.28 1.00 6.90
N THR A 98 -22.08 1.75 7.58
CA THR A 98 -22.07 3.22 7.56
C THR A 98 -21.17 3.80 8.65
N THR A 99 -21.01 3.08 9.76
CA THR A 99 -20.07 3.37 10.83
C THR A 99 -19.39 2.07 11.27
N PRO A 100 -18.08 2.06 11.59
CA PRO A 100 -17.34 0.83 11.89
C PRO A 100 -17.95 -0.01 13.03
N THR A 101 -18.56 0.64 14.02
CA THR A 101 -19.20 0.00 15.18
C THR A 101 -20.70 -0.24 14.97
N GLY A 102 -21.26 0.12 13.83
CA GLY A 102 -22.66 -0.09 13.49
C GLY A 102 -22.97 -1.51 13.03
N ALA A 103 -24.21 -1.71 12.61
CA ALA A 103 -24.63 -2.98 12.01
C ALA A 103 -24.01 -3.14 10.60
N TRP A 104 -23.58 -4.34 10.30
CA TRP A 104 -23.05 -4.72 8.99
C TRP A 104 -24.12 -5.47 8.19
N THR A 105 -24.28 -5.09 6.95
CA THR A 105 -25.24 -5.70 6.02
C THR A 105 -24.50 -6.48 4.94
N THR A 106 -24.81 -7.77 4.82
CA THR A 106 -24.18 -8.67 3.83
C THR A 106 -24.97 -8.73 2.54
N SER A 107 -24.26 -8.64 1.43
CA SER A 107 -24.78 -8.80 0.07
C SER A 107 -23.87 -9.70 -0.75
N SER A 108 -24.43 -10.39 -1.75
CA SER A 108 -23.64 -11.13 -2.74
C SER A 108 -23.07 -10.16 -3.75
N LEU A 109 -21.83 -10.42 -4.19
CA LEU A 109 -21.25 -9.73 -5.33
C LEU A 109 -21.72 -10.38 -6.63
N THR A 110 -21.93 -9.55 -7.66
CA THR A 110 -22.43 -9.98 -8.98
C THR A 110 -21.46 -9.59 -10.10
N GLY A 111 -21.63 -10.19 -11.27
CA GLY A 111 -20.85 -9.87 -12.48
C GLY A 111 -19.61 -10.72 -12.68
N PHE A 112 -19.25 -11.58 -11.74
CA PHE A 112 -18.15 -12.54 -11.89
C PHE A 112 -18.57 -13.78 -12.69
N GLY A 113 -17.61 -14.41 -13.34
CA GLY A 113 -17.81 -15.72 -13.97
C GLY A 113 -18.11 -16.81 -12.94
N SER A 114 -18.74 -17.89 -13.39
CA SER A 114 -19.09 -19.01 -12.54
C SER A 114 -17.85 -19.60 -11.85
N GLY A 115 -17.88 -19.72 -10.52
CA GLY A 115 -16.78 -20.27 -9.72
C GLY A 115 -15.57 -19.34 -9.55
N GLU A 116 -15.59 -18.14 -10.10
CA GLU A 116 -14.51 -17.17 -9.89
C GLU A 116 -14.54 -16.59 -8.49
N ARG A 117 -13.37 -16.52 -7.87
CA ARG A 117 -13.19 -16.00 -6.51
C ARG A 117 -12.28 -14.78 -6.52
N LEU A 118 -12.57 -13.81 -5.67
CA LEU A 118 -11.70 -12.67 -5.46
C LEU A 118 -10.27 -13.10 -5.07
N SER A 119 -9.27 -12.47 -5.63
CA SER A 119 -7.85 -12.70 -5.31
C SER A 119 -7.14 -11.42 -4.87
N SER A 120 -7.48 -10.27 -5.44
CA SER A 120 -7.03 -8.97 -4.96
C SER A 120 -8.08 -7.91 -5.27
N LEU A 121 -8.05 -6.83 -4.52
CA LEU A 121 -9.02 -5.74 -4.64
C LEU A 121 -8.32 -4.43 -4.32
N LEU A 122 -8.72 -3.33 -4.98
CA LEU A 122 -8.12 -2.02 -4.84
C LEU A 122 -9.10 -0.93 -5.28
N THR A 123 -9.22 0.12 -4.49
CA THR A 123 -9.90 1.35 -4.90
C THR A 123 -8.90 2.34 -5.52
N TYR A 124 -9.21 2.83 -6.73
CA TYR A 124 -8.43 3.87 -7.40
C TYR A 124 -9.30 4.71 -8.33
N GLY A 125 -9.09 6.03 -8.33
CA GLY A 125 -9.83 6.95 -9.21
C GLY A 125 -11.35 6.91 -9.00
N GLY A 126 -11.82 6.66 -7.77
CA GLY A 126 -13.24 6.57 -7.43
C GLY A 126 -13.94 5.29 -7.90
N LYS A 127 -13.18 4.30 -8.34
CA LYS A 127 -13.66 2.98 -8.76
C LYS A 127 -12.98 1.87 -7.97
N LEU A 128 -13.65 0.75 -7.89
CA LEU A 128 -13.16 -0.47 -7.27
C LEU A 128 -12.73 -1.45 -8.35
N TYR A 129 -11.52 -1.96 -8.25
CA TYR A 129 -10.96 -2.95 -9.16
C TYR A 129 -10.69 -4.24 -8.42
N ALA A 130 -10.90 -5.37 -9.08
CA ALA A 130 -10.64 -6.68 -8.51
C ALA A 130 -9.98 -7.60 -9.54
N THR A 131 -9.06 -8.46 -9.08
CA THR A 131 -8.66 -9.64 -9.82
C THR A 131 -9.29 -10.88 -9.23
N THR A 132 -9.40 -11.95 -10.03
CA THR A 132 -10.04 -13.20 -9.62
C THR A 132 -9.12 -14.40 -9.83
N SER A 133 -9.53 -15.53 -9.26
CA SER A 133 -8.86 -16.83 -9.45
C SER A 133 -8.76 -17.27 -10.91
N ALA A 134 -9.59 -16.71 -11.79
CA ALA A 134 -9.53 -16.93 -13.25
C ALA A 134 -8.59 -15.93 -13.95
N SER A 135 -7.79 -15.17 -13.22
CA SER A 135 -6.86 -14.17 -13.76
C SER A 135 -7.54 -13.13 -14.65
N ARG A 136 -8.70 -12.66 -14.23
CA ARG A 136 -9.45 -11.61 -14.90
C ARG A 136 -9.47 -10.34 -14.04
N LEU A 137 -9.51 -9.19 -14.71
CA LEU A 137 -9.70 -7.89 -14.08
C LEU A 137 -11.17 -7.47 -14.20
N TYR A 138 -11.70 -6.98 -13.10
CA TYR A 138 -13.06 -6.46 -12.98
C TYR A 138 -13.05 -5.04 -12.44
N GLU A 139 -14.11 -4.28 -12.74
CA GLU A 139 -14.34 -2.92 -12.27
C GLU A 139 -15.76 -2.80 -11.71
N ALA A 140 -15.90 -2.05 -10.61
CA ALA A 140 -17.16 -1.63 -10.04
C ALA A 140 -17.10 -0.15 -9.63
N SER A 141 -18.24 0.45 -9.24
CA SER A 141 -18.26 1.74 -8.53
C SER A 141 -17.61 1.60 -7.15
N ALA A 142 -17.18 2.72 -6.56
CA ALA A 142 -16.67 2.72 -5.19
C ALA A 142 -17.66 2.07 -4.23
N LEU A 143 -17.19 1.17 -3.37
CA LEU A 143 -17.98 0.34 -2.47
C LEU A 143 -19.11 -0.46 -3.15
N GLY A 144 -19.02 -0.67 -4.48
CA GLY A 144 -20.05 -1.32 -5.29
C GLY A 144 -20.11 -2.84 -5.11
N THR A 145 -21.24 -3.41 -5.51
CA THR A 145 -21.52 -4.86 -5.43
C THR A 145 -21.60 -5.52 -6.80
N ALA A 146 -21.75 -4.73 -7.89
CA ALA A 146 -21.84 -5.21 -9.25
C ALA A 146 -20.55 -4.92 -10.01
N PHE A 147 -19.88 -5.98 -10.46
CA PHE A 147 -18.61 -5.92 -11.17
C PHE A 147 -18.80 -6.18 -12.67
N THR A 148 -18.00 -5.49 -13.48
CA THR A 148 -17.96 -5.66 -14.94
C THR A 148 -16.57 -6.11 -15.34
N ALA A 149 -16.48 -7.20 -16.09
CA ALA A 149 -15.21 -7.72 -16.60
C ALA A 149 -14.57 -6.72 -17.57
N LYS A 150 -13.24 -6.57 -17.45
CA LYS A 150 -12.42 -5.87 -18.44
C LYS A 150 -11.84 -6.88 -19.41
N THR A 151 -12.04 -6.63 -20.70
CA THR A 151 -11.51 -7.48 -21.77
C THR A 151 -10.31 -6.79 -22.40
N PHE A 152 -9.21 -7.52 -22.54
CA PHE A 152 -7.98 -7.01 -23.12
C PHE A 152 -7.52 -7.87 -24.30
N PRO A 153 -7.05 -7.25 -25.38
CA PRO A 153 -6.42 -7.95 -26.49
C PRO A 153 -4.93 -8.26 -26.17
N THR A 154 -4.69 -8.90 -25.03
CA THR A 154 -3.31 -9.17 -24.59
C THR A 154 -3.12 -10.65 -24.27
N THR A 155 -1.90 -11.12 -24.42
CA THR A 155 -1.48 -12.46 -24.03
C THR A 155 -1.07 -12.56 -22.57
N ALA A 156 -1.02 -11.42 -21.84
CA ALA A 156 -0.72 -11.40 -20.43
C ALA A 156 -2.00 -11.38 -19.59
N THR A 157 -2.03 -12.16 -18.52
CA THR A 157 -3.18 -12.32 -17.62
C THR A 157 -2.93 -11.63 -16.28
N PRO A 158 -3.85 -10.75 -15.81
CA PRO A 158 -3.75 -10.09 -14.51
C PRO A 158 -3.74 -11.11 -13.37
N GLN A 159 -2.88 -10.90 -12.36
CA GLN A 159 -2.81 -11.74 -11.16
C GLN A 159 -3.15 -10.96 -9.90
N THR A 160 -2.41 -9.87 -9.64
CA THR A 160 -2.48 -9.10 -8.40
C THR A 160 -2.45 -7.62 -8.70
N LEU A 161 -3.35 -6.86 -8.09
CA LEU A 161 -3.36 -5.41 -8.10
C LEU A 161 -2.26 -4.88 -7.17
N LEU A 162 -1.50 -3.90 -7.62
CA LEU A 162 -0.43 -3.28 -6.85
C LEU A 162 -0.80 -1.89 -6.35
N GLY A 163 -1.48 -1.10 -7.17
CA GLY A 163 -1.87 0.25 -6.83
C GLY A 163 -2.16 1.10 -8.05
N GLY A 164 -2.61 2.32 -7.82
CA GLY A 164 -2.82 3.32 -8.85
C GLY A 164 -1.70 4.35 -8.86
N LEU A 165 -1.28 4.78 -10.02
CA LEU A 165 -0.25 5.80 -10.21
C LEU A 165 -0.41 6.48 -11.58
N SER A 166 0.39 7.51 -11.82
CA SER A 166 0.45 8.14 -13.15
C SER A 166 1.67 7.59 -13.91
N VAL A 167 1.44 6.97 -15.06
CA VAL A 167 2.49 6.54 -15.99
C VAL A 167 2.39 7.43 -17.22
N ASP A 168 3.45 8.18 -17.53
CA ASP A 168 3.48 9.15 -18.64
C ASP A 168 2.27 10.12 -18.62
N GLY A 169 1.91 10.59 -17.42
CA GLY A 169 0.78 11.51 -17.23
C GLY A 169 -0.60 10.86 -17.33
N LYS A 170 -0.70 9.54 -17.45
CA LYS A 170 -1.96 8.81 -17.60
C LYS A 170 -2.28 8.01 -16.33
N PRO A 171 -3.52 8.11 -15.81
CA PRO A 171 -3.94 7.32 -14.65
C PRO A 171 -3.89 5.83 -14.99
N THR A 172 -3.09 5.09 -14.26
CA THR A 172 -2.76 3.70 -14.55
C THR A 172 -2.85 2.86 -13.30
N LEU A 173 -3.50 1.69 -13.38
CA LEU A 173 -3.37 0.65 -12.37
C LEU A 173 -2.15 -0.18 -12.67
N ALA A 174 -1.25 -0.29 -11.71
CA ALA A 174 -0.15 -1.23 -11.75
C ALA A 174 -0.61 -2.60 -11.25
N LEU A 175 -0.24 -3.64 -11.97
CA LEU A 175 -0.56 -5.03 -11.64
C LEU A 175 0.67 -5.92 -11.85
N VAL A 176 0.68 -7.05 -11.19
CA VAL A 176 1.48 -8.20 -11.64
C VAL A 176 0.60 -9.11 -12.47
N GLY A 177 1.13 -9.59 -13.56
CA GLY A 177 0.49 -10.56 -14.44
C GLY A 177 1.42 -11.67 -14.89
N LYS A 178 0.90 -12.59 -15.65
CA LYS A 178 1.66 -13.66 -16.31
C LYS A 178 1.57 -13.52 -17.82
N THR A 179 2.68 -13.68 -18.50
CA THR A 179 2.72 -13.81 -19.96
C THR A 179 2.11 -15.15 -20.39
N ALA A 180 1.87 -15.34 -21.68
CA ALA A 180 1.44 -16.62 -22.23
C ALA A 180 2.42 -17.78 -21.93
N ALA A 181 3.71 -17.47 -21.78
CA ALA A 181 4.73 -18.44 -21.37
C ALA A 181 4.76 -18.70 -19.84
N GLY A 182 3.87 -18.07 -19.06
CA GLY A 182 3.78 -18.24 -17.62
C GLY A 182 4.77 -17.40 -16.82
N ALA A 183 5.62 -16.60 -17.46
CA ALA A 183 6.55 -15.72 -16.79
C ALA A 183 5.83 -14.52 -16.16
N MET A 184 6.28 -14.12 -14.95
CA MET A 184 5.75 -12.93 -14.29
C MET A 184 6.16 -11.66 -15.01
N THR A 185 5.27 -10.70 -15.07
CA THR A 185 5.50 -9.40 -15.71
C THR A 185 4.71 -8.31 -14.99
N PHE A 186 5.21 -7.07 -15.05
CA PHE A 186 4.41 -5.92 -14.64
C PHE A 186 3.48 -5.50 -15.76
N LEU A 187 2.25 -5.21 -15.41
CA LEU A 187 1.22 -4.71 -16.30
C LEU A 187 0.73 -3.35 -15.84
N GLY A 188 0.45 -2.47 -16.78
CA GLY A 188 -0.23 -1.20 -16.57
C GLY A 188 -1.58 -1.21 -17.27
N TYR A 189 -2.66 -1.05 -16.52
CA TYR A 189 -3.97 -0.78 -17.07
C TYR A 189 -4.24 0.72 -17.10
N ASN A 190 -4.19 1.31 -18.29
CA ASN A 190 -4.57 2.71 -18.50
C ASN A 190 -6.07 2.85 -18.37
N ILE A 191 -6.53 3.52 -17.32
CA ILE A 191 -7.96 3.62 -16.98
C ILE A 191 -8.72 4.44 -18.03
N SER A 192 -8.12 5.52 -18.52
CA SER A 192 -8.77 6.40 -19.49
C SER A 192 -8.91 5.76 -20.86
N ALA A 193 -7.92 4.99 -21.29
CA ALA A 193 -7.92 4.32 -22.58
C ALA A 193 -8.60 2.93 -22.54
N GLY A 194 -8.77 2.35 -21.35
CA GLY A 194 -9.27 0.98 -21.20
C GLY A 194 -8.32 -0.10 -21.74
N THR A 195 -7.02 0.21 -21.82
CA THR A 195 -6.01 -0.69 -22.40
C THR A 195 -5.03 -1.19 -21.36
N ILE A 196 -4.53 -2.41 -21.54
CA ILE A 196 -3.47 -2.97 -20.70
C ILE A 196 -2.21 -3.21 -21.55
N SER A 197 -1.06 -2.97 -20.95
CA SER A 197 0.25 -3.22 -21.59
C SER A 197 1.26 -3.69 -20.55
N THR A 198 2.29 -4.37 -21.02
CA THR A 198 3.47 -4.66 -20.21
C THR A 198 4.21 -3.34 -19.92
N ILE A 199 4.59 -3.13 -18.65
CA ILE A 199 5.37 -1.97 -18.21
C ILE A 199 6.60 -2.44 -17.42
N GLY A 200 7.72 -1.74 -17.63
CA GLY A 200 8.92 -1.95 -16.82
C GLY A 200 9.59 -3.31 -16.94
N GLU A 201 10.31 -3.64 -15.89
CA GLU A 201 11.15 -4.83 -15.78
C GLU A 201 10.38 -6.07 -15.32
N THR A 202 11.03 -7.24 -15.38
CA THR A 202 10.48 -8.46 -14.80
C THR A 202 10.47 -8.38 -13.27
N PRO A 203 9.36 -8.70 -12.59
CA PRO A 203 9.31 -8.71 -11.14
C PRO A 203 10.38 -9.62 -10.52
N SER A 204 11.02 -9.14 -9.46
CA SER A 204 11.88 -9.97 -8.63
C SER A 204 11.10 -11.17 -8.04
N THR A 205 11.79 -12.26 -7.78
CA THR A 205 11.19 -13.46 -7.14
C THR A 205 10.63 -13.19 -5.74
N SER A 206 11.11 -12.16 -5.06
CA SER A 206 10.59 -11.70 -3.75
C SER A 206 9.45 -10.70 -3.86
N PHE A 207 9.08 -10.29 -5.09
CA PHE A 207 7.97 -9.38 -5.33
C PHE A 207 6.62 -10.09 -5.11
N PRO A 208 5.59 -9.41 -4.56
CA PRO A 208 4.27 -10.00 -4.41
C PRO A 208 3.63 -10.26 -5.77
N SER A 209 3.27 -11.50 -6.02
CA SER A 209 2.72 -11.97 -7.29
C SER A 209 1.33 -12.60 -7.16
N ALA A 210 0.84 -12.76 -5.94
CA ALA A 210 -0.47 -13.30 -5.63
C ALA A 210 -1.01 -12.73 -4.31
N GLY A 211 -2.32 -12.82 -4.11
CA GLY A 211 -3.01 -12.34 -2.92
C GLY A 211 -3.20 -10.83 -2.87
N SER A 212 -3.84 -10.36 -1.83
CA SER A 212 -4.05 -8.93 -1.61
C SER A 212 -2.76 -8.25 -1.17
N THR A 213 -2.49 -7.09 -1.77
CA THR A 213 -1.45 -6.16 -1.33
C THR A 213 -2.12 -4.94 -0.71
N LEU A 214 -1.42 -4.29 0.19
CA LEU A 214 -1.75 -2.94 0.61
C LEU A 214 -0.89 -1.98 -0.21
N SER A 215 -1.54 -1.04 -0.86
CA SER A 215 -0.87 0.07 -1.51
C SER A 215 -1.27 1.40 -0.89
N TYR A 216 -0.37 2.34 -0.89
CA TYR A 216 -0.63 3.71 -0.49
C TYR A 216 0.29 4.65 -1.26
N GLU A 217 -0.21 5.84 -1.50
CA GLU A 217 0.48 6.88 -2.22
C GLU A 217 0.95 7.95 -1.23
N LEU A 218 2.23 8.30 -1.28
CA LEU A 218 2.78 9.42 -0.51
C LEU A 218 3.10 10.55 -1.46
N THR A 219 2.37 11.67 -1.29
CA THR A 219 2.64 12.93 -1.98
C THR A 219 3.52 13.82 -1.12
N GLY A 220 4.45 14.54 -1.77
CA GLY A 220 5.24 15.57 -1.07
C GLY A 220 6.37 15.04 -0.19
N SER A 221 6.89 13.84 -0.46
CA SER A 221 8.24 13.53 -0.01
C SER A 221 9.18 14.50 -0.72
N SER A 222 10.04 15.18 0.02
CA SER A 222 10.80 16.36 -0.39
C SER A 222 11.79 16.14 -1.56
N TYR A 223 11.84 14.95 -2.14
CA TYR A 223 12.79 14.60 -3.17
C TYR A 223 12.19 14.27 -4.53
N ASP A 224 11.04 13.59 -4.62
CA ASP A 224 10.63 12.96 -5.88
C ASP A 224 9.15 13.06 -6.23
N GLY A 225 8.37 13.89 -5.56
CA GLY A 225 6.93 13.98 -5.84
C GLY A 225 6.15 12.82 -5.23
N THR A 226 5.27 12.19 -6.00
CA THR A 226 4.40 11.11 -5.54
C THR A 226 5.06 9.75 -5.76
N ALA A 227 5.10 8.92 -4.73
CA ALA A 227 5.56 7.54 -4.80
C ALA A 227 4.45 6.58 -4.35
N LEU A 228 4.31 5.47 -5.07
CA LEU A 228 3.46 4.35 -4.72
C LEU A 228 4.25 3.34 -3.90
N TYR A 229 3.75 2.99 -2.73
CA TYR A 229 4.31 1.98 -1.84
C TYR A 229 3.40 0.76 -1.82
N VAL A 230 4.01 -0.43 -1.90
CA VAL A 230 3.28 -1.71 -1.91
C VAL A 230 3.90 -2.66 -0.89
N SER A 231 3.06 -3.29 -0.09
CA SER A 231 3.46 -4.30 0.89
C SER A 231 2.44 -5.43 0.95
N GLY A 232 2.81 -6.55 1.57
CA GLY A 232 1.93 -7.72 1.68
C GLY A 232 1.92 -8.59 0.44
N GLY A 233 0.86 -9.36 0.26
CA GLY A 233 0.76 -10.36 -0.81
C GLY A 233 1.67 -11.57 -0.60
N ARG A 234 1.71 -12.43 -1.61
CA ARG A 234 2.52 -13.65 -1.65
C ARG A 234 3.47 -13.62 -2.83
N THR A 235 4.68 -14.11 -2.62
CA THR A 235 5.67 -14.35 -3.67
C THR A 235 5.27 -15.51 -4.57
N ALA A 236 5.99 -15.71 -5.67
CA ALA A 236 5.69 -16.78 -6.63
C ALA A 236 5.75 -18.19 -6.02
N ASP A 237 6.55 -18.40 -4.97
CA ASP A 237 6.65 -19.64 -4.21
C ASP A 237 5.59 -19.75 -3.07
N GLY A 238 4.63 -18.84 -3.03
CA GLY A 238 3.50 -18.86 -2.09
C GLY A 238 3.79 -18.31 -0.69
N LYS A 239 5.03 -17.87 -0.41
CA LYS A 239 5.40 -17.28 0.88
C LYS A 239 4.88 -15.86 1.00
N ALA A 240 4.68 -15.38 2.24
CA ALA A 240 4.38 -13.97 2.46
C ALA A 240 5.52 -13.10 1.94
N SER A 241 5.20 -12.04 1.18
CA SER A 241 6.21 -11.08 0.74
C SER A 241 6.74 -10.30 1.95
N PRO A 242 8.07 -10.34 2.23
CA PRO A 242 8.63 -9.73 3.42
C PRO A 242 8.96 -8.24 3.24
N ASN A 243 8.88 -7.74 2.00
CA ASN A 243 9.42 -6.43 1.64
C ASN A 243 8.35 -5.36 1.52
N LEU A 244 8.76 -4.13 1.78
CA LEU A 244 8.07 -2.92 1.33
C LEU A 244 8.71 -2.48 0.01
N TRP A 245 7.90 -2.38 -1.03
CA TRP A 245 8.32 -1.96 -2.35
C TRP A 245 7.85 -0.54 -2.63
N ALA A 246 8.62 0.23 -3.38
CA ALA A 246 8.22 1.55 -3.82
C ALA A 246 8.58 1.78 -5.29
N THR A 247 7.78 2.61 -5.94
CA THR A 247 8.00 3.09 -7.30
C THR A 247 7.49 4.51 -7.45
N THR A 248 8.11 5.30 -8.31
CA THR A 248 7.63 6.63 -8.72
C THR A 248 7.00 6.62 -10.11
N ASN A 249 7.26 5.58 -10.90
CA ASN A 249 6.85 5.50 -12.30
C ASN A 249 6.14 4.20 -12.69
N GLY A 250 6.03 3.23 -11.78
CA GLY A 250 5.39 1.93 -12.02
C GLY A 250 6.24 0.94 -12.84
N THR A 251 7.38 1.36 -13.37
CA THR A 251 8.21 0.55 -14.27
C THR A 251 9.43 -0.05 -13.56
N ALA A 252 9.96 0.66 -12.57
CA ALA A 252 11.06 0.20 -11.72
C ALA A 252 10.59 0.17 -10.26
N TRP A 253 10.90 -0.91 -9.56
CA TRP A 253 10.49 -1.13 -8.18
C TRP A 253 11.70 -1.37 -7.29
N LEU A 254 11.77 -0.64 -6.19
CA LEU A 254 12.85 -0.70 -5.21
C LEU A 254 12.34 -1.21 -3.87
N ILE A 255 13.17 -1.97 -3.17
CA ILE A 255 12.93 -2.33 -1.78
C ILE A 255 13.27 -1.14 -0.90
N VAL A 256 12.31 -0.70 -0.09
CA VAL A 256 12.48 0.43 0.84
C VAL A 256 12.76 -0.10 2.24
N GLY A 257 13.88 0.33 2.81
CA GLY A 257 14.27 -0.08 4.16
C GLY A 257 14.99 -1.44 4.17
N GLY A 258 16.26 -1.43 4.39
CA GLY A 258 17.22 -2.52 4.22
C GLY A 258 17.13 -3.72 5.18
N LYS A 259 15.95 -4.05 5.73
CA LYS A 259 15.77 -5.26 6.52
C LYS A 259 14.47 -5.95 6.13
N THR A 260 14.61 -7.08 5.44
CA THR A 260 13.57 -8.10 5.42
C THR A 260 13.17 -8.41 6.86
N GLN A 261 11.88 -8.43 7.16
CA GLN A 261 11.43 -8.98 8.44
C GLN A 261 11.68 -10.49 8.42
N ALA A 262 12.87 -10.89 8.80
CA ALA A 262 13.24 -12.29 8.92
C ALA A 262 12.37 -12.94 10.01
N GLY A 263 11.86 -14.13 9.74
CA GLY A 263 11.25 -15.00 10.73
C GLY A 263 9.74 -14.92 10.90
N VAL A 264 9.01 -14.11 10.11
CA VAL A 264 7.56 -14.13 10.16
C VAL A 264 7.00 -15.14 9.18
N SER A 265 6.81 -16.37 9.64
CA SER A 265 5.95 -17.35 8.97
C SER A 265 4.49 -16.98 9.22
N ALA A 266 4.00 -15.98 8.51
CA ALA A 266 2.62 -15.54 8.66
C ALA A 266 1.69 -16.47 7.89
N VAL A 267 0.77 -17.10 8.59
CA VAL A 267 -0.31 -17.89 8.00
C VAL A 267 -1.32 -16.96 7.36
N SER A 268 -1.58 -15.83 7.98
CA SER A 268 -2.33 -14.72 7.41
C SER A 268 -1.79 -13.39 7.90
N GLN A 269 -1.92 -12.36 7.07
CA GLN A 269 -1.57 -11.01 7.45
C GLN A 269 -2.59 -10.03 6.89
N SER A 270 -2.91 -9.02 7.66
CA SER A 270 -3.67 -7.85 7.25
C SER A 270 -2.85 -6.61 7.49
N GLN A 271 -3.00 -5.61 6.65
CA GLN A 271 -2.25 -4.37 6.76
C GLN A 271 -3.18 -3.19 6.57
N ALA A 272 -2.87 -2.09 7.24
CA ALA A 272 -3.54 -0.83 7.07
C ALA A 272 -2.52 0.31 7.10
N TYR A 273 -2.66 1.28 6.21
CA TYR A 273 -1.93 2.52 6.25
C TYR A 273 -2.79 3.60 6.91
N VAL A 274 -2.24 4.25 7.93
CA VAL A 274 -2.90 5.34 8.65
C VAL A 274 -2.24 6.66 8.24
N GLU A 275 -2.90 7.40 7.34
CA GLU A 275 -2.38 8.63 6.74
C GLU A 275 -2.03 9.70 7.78
N SER A 276 -2.89 9.90 8.78
CA SER A 276 -2.67 10.88 9.86
C SER A 276 -1.42 10.61 10.67
N GLN A 277 -0.97 9.36 10.73
CA GLN A 277 0.20 8.91 11.47
C GLN A 277 1.40 8.60 10.58
N LYS A 278 1.20 8.53 9.25
CA LYS A 278 2.20 8.12 8.26
C LYS A 278 2.81 6.74 8.61
N ARG A 279 1.97 5.79 9.03
CA ARG A 279 2.39 4.45 9.49
C ARG A 279 1.61 3.34 8.85
N ILE A 280 2.31 2.24 8.62
CA ILE A 280 1.71 0.96 8.25
C ILE A 280 1.57 0.12 9.52
N TYR A 281 0.36 -0.34 9.77
CA TYR A 281 0.05 -1.33 10.80
C TYR A 281 -0.08 -2.69 10.12
N ARG A 282 0.67 -3.66 10.61
CA ARG A 282 0.60 -5.04 10.14
C ARG A 282 0.09 -5.92 11.26
N PHE A 283 -1.01 -6.61 11.01
CA PHE A 283 -1.59 -7.61 11.89
C PHE A 283 -1.19 -8.98 11.36
N ILE A 284 -0.54 -9.77 12.17
CA ILE A 284 -0.01 -11.07 11.81
C ILE A 284 -0.67 -12.10 12.72
N SER A 285 -1.38 -13.06 12.14
CA SER A 285 -1.86 -14.23 12.85
C SER A 285 -0.83 -15.36 12.71
N THR A 286 -0.26 -15.78 13.80
CA THR A 286 0.51 -17.01 13.89
C THR A 286 -0.45 -18.14 14.30
N ALA A 287 -0.50 -19.21 13.55
CA ALA A 287 -1.54 -20.24 13.49
C ALA A 287 -1.81 -21.05 14.78
N SER A 288 -1.55 -20.56 15.96
CA SER A 288 -1.69 -21.39 17.16
C SER A 288 -2.61 -20.88 18.26
N THR A 289 -3.21 -19.69 18.11
CA THR A 289 -4.15 -19.20 19.15
C THR A 289 -5.06 -18.13 18.57
N LEU A 290 -6.22 -18.48 18.17
CA LEU A 290 -7.46 -17.74 18.28
C LEU A 290 -8.45 -18.62 18.99
#